data_f1d02ead716a7aee07a50cabaec27d69
#
_entry.id   f1d02ead716a7aee07a50cabaec27d69
#
_cell.length_a   1.000
_cell.length_b   1.000
_cell.length_c   1.000
_cell.angle_alpha   90.00
_cell.angle_beta   90.00
_cell.angle_gamma   90.00
#
_symmetry.space_group_name_H-M   'P 1'
#
loop_
_entity.id
_entity.type
_entity.pdbx_description
1 polymer ?
#
loop_
_entity_poly.entity_id
_entity_poly.type
_entity_poly.pdbx_seq_one_letter_code
_entity_poly.pdbx_strand_id
1 'polypeptide(L)'
;MEENKTYCYQLWGNDTFSNETYFCGVYMHYSSAHREMRQRIKRNLTCQDEGLRDTYWINRTTIEEHNAAVDARVALIKSVHEQIEHDVACMETVLADFEAFMKNCTKELGKYEFPLPESFSRTCIKSLGVVYRKGYGARVKVSFDVMIQLGDMKHEDLRDTTTVTYAYGRRDEVASKITSGDFIPSLRNFFTERIKRFHFKKL
;
A
#
# COMPACT_ATOMS: atom_id res chain seq x y z
N MET A 1 24.40 -42.36 -8.26
CA MET A 1 23.06 -42.39 -8.90
C MET A 1 22.66 -40.94 -9.12
N GLU A 2 22.61 -40.48 -10.37
CA GLU A 2 22.06 -39.16 -10.65
C GLU A 2 20.56 -39.20 -10.32
N GLU A 3 20.13 -38.39 -9.40
CA GLU A 3 18.70 -38.19 -9.14
C GLU A 3 18.01 -37.76 -10.43
N ASN A 4 16.95 -38.47 -10.79
CA ASN A 4 16.18 -38.23 -12.01
C ASN A 4 15.37 -36.93 -11.85
N LYS A 5 16.07 -35.79 -11.97
CA LYS A 5 15.48 -34.47 -11.78
C LYS A 5 14.52 -34.15 -12.92
N THR A 6 13.27 -33.92 -12.60
CA THR A 6 12.27 -33.46 -13.56
C THR A 6 12.33 -31.93 -13.68
N TYR A 7 12.40 -31.44 -14.91
CA TYR A 7 12.54 -30.01 -15.19
C TYR A 7 11.24 -29.41 -15.74
N CYS A 8 11.07 -28.14 -15.49
CA CYS A 8 10.09 -27.29 -16.16
C CYS A 8 10.75 -26.03 -16.73
N TYR A 9 10.01 -25.33 -17.57
CA TYR A 9 10.47 -24.14 -18.30
C TYR A 9 9.55 -22.97 -17.95
N GLN A 10 10.09 -21.97 -17.26
CA GLN A 10 9.40 -20.75 -16.88
C GLN A 10 9.56 -19.71 -17.97
N LEU A 11 8.45 -19.19 -18.48
CA LEU A 11 8.46 -18.05 -19.41
C LEU A 11 8.27 -16.77 -18.61
N TRP A 12 9.15 -15.83 -18.82
CA TRP A 12 9.16 -14.52 -18.20
C TRP A 12 9.10 -13.42 -19.27
N GLY A 13 8.52 -12.28 -18.91
CA GLY A 13 8.54 -11.06 -19.69
C GLY A 13 9.07 -9.90 -18.87
N ASN A 14 9.56 -8.87 -19.55
CA ASN A 14 9.89 -7.58 -18.97
C ASN A 14 9.13 -6.50 -19.73
N ASP A 15 8.30 -5.78 -19.01
CA ASP A 15 7.65 -4.56 -19.51
C ASP A 15 8.73 -3.48 -19.66
N THR A 16 9.03 -3.12 -20.89
CA THR A 16 10.09 -2.17 -21.21
C THR A 16 9.76 -0.76 -20.74
N PHE A 17 8.47 -0.40 -20.63
CA PHE A 17 8.03 0.91 -20.14
C PHE A 17 8.17 1.08 -18.62
N SER A 18 7.69 0.10 -17.87
CA SER A 18 7.77 0.13 -16.40
C SER A 18 9.09 -0.44 -15.86
N ASN A 19 9.84 -1.15 -16.70
CA ASN A 19 11.00 -1.97 -16.34
C ASN A 19 10.68 -3.04 -15.29
N GLU A 20 9.43 -3.54 -15.30
CA GLU A 20 8.96 -4.57 -14.39
C GLU A 20 8.99 -5.95 -15.04
N THR A 21 9.56 -6.92 -14.32
CA THR A 21 9.57 -8.31 -14.73
C THR A 21 8.30 -9.00 -14.28
N TYR A 22 7.67 -9.76 -15.19
CA TYR A 22 6.43 -10.50 -14.90
C TYR A 22 6.50 -11.95 -15.38
N PHE A 23 5.81 -12.82 -14.64
CA PHE A 23 5.71 -14.24 -14.93
C PHE A 23 4.62 -14.51 -15.97
N CYS A 24 4.98 -15.22 -17.05
CA CYS A 24 4.07 -15.54 -18.15
C CYS A 24 3.47 -16.94 -18.07
N GLY A 25 4.19 -17.89 -17.46
CA GLY A 25 3.71 -19.26 -17.32
C GLY A 25 4.84 -20.29 -17.14
N VAL A 26 4.45 -21.52 -16.82
CA VAL A 26 5.33 -22.68 -16.69
C VAL A 26 4.91 -23.78 -17.66
N TYR A 27 5.89 -24.47 -18.23
CA TYR A 27 5.70 -25.49 -19.26
C TYR A 27 6.59 -26.71 -18.97
N MET A 28 6.05 -27.89 -19.20
CA MET A 28 6.81 -29.14 -19.02
C MET A 28 7.81 -29.39 -20.17
N HIS A 29 7.62 -28.75 -21.33
CA HIS A 29 8.47 -28.90 -22.49
C HIS A 29 8.97 -27.54 -22.99
N TYR A 30 10.27 -27.46 -23.30
CA TYR A 30 10.87 -26.26 -23.86
C TYR A 30 10.18 -25.79 -25.14
N SER A 31 9.81 -26.73 -26.03
CA SER A 31 9.11 -26.41 -27.27
C SER A 31 7.77 -25.69 -27.06
N SER A 32 7.06 -26.01 -25.97
CA SER A 32 5.80 -25.36 -25.62
C SER A 32 6.05 -23.94 -25.10
N ALA A 33 7.02 -23.77 -24.21
CA ALA A 33 7.43 -22.46 -23.71
C ALA A 33 7.91 -21.55 -24.86
N HIS A 34 8.74 -22.10 -25.74
CA HIS A 34 9.27 -21.36 -26.89
C HIS A 34 8.20 -20.97 -27.92
N ARG A 35 7.18 -21.82 -28.13
CA ARG A 35 6.03 -21.50 -28.98
C ARG A 35 5.23 -20.32 -28.41
N GLU A 36 4.92 -20.36 -27.13
CA GLU A 36 4.22 -19.27 -26.47
C GLU A 36 5.03 -17.97 -26.49
N MET A 37 6.32 -18.03 -26.21
CA MET A 37 7.23 -16.89 -26.31
C MET A 37 7.17 -16.24 -27.70
N ARG A 38 7.27 -17.04 -28.75
CA ARG A 38 7.18 -16.52 -30.15
C ARG A 38 5.82 -15.90 -30.46
N GLN A 39 4.72 -16.44 -29.92
CA GLN A 39 3.40 -15.87 -30.09
C GLN A 39 3.28 -14.50 -29.39
N ARG A 40 3.84 -14.37 -28.18
CA ARG A 40 3.85 -13.09 -27.45
C ARG A 40 4.69 -12.05 -28.17
N ILE A 41 5.89 -12.41 -28.61
CA ILE A 41 6.75 -11.54 -29.44
C ILE A 41 5.99 -11.08 -30.69
N LYS A 42 5.29 -12.01 -31.39
CA LYS A 42 4.53 -11.65 -32.58
C LYS A 42 3.38 -10.68 -32.28
N ARG A 43 2.66 -10.84 -31.17
CA ARG A 43 1.64 -9.90 -30.73
C ARG A 43 2.24 -8.53 -30.37
N ASN A 44 3.39 -8.55 -29.74
CA ASN A 44 4.11 -7.34 -29.33
C ASN A 44 4.64 -6.52 -30.52
N LEU A 45 4.95 -7.18 -31.63
CA LEU A 45 5.36 -6.54 -32.88
C LEU A 45 4.25 -5.67 -33.52
N THR A 46 2.99 -5.82 -33.07
CA THR A 46 1.89 -4.91 -33.49
C THR A 46 1.99 -3.53 -32.83
N CYS A 47 2.77 -3.39 -31.74
CA CYS A 47 3.07 -2.11 -31.14
C CYS A 47 3.96 -1.29 -32.08
N GLN A 48 3.53 -0.07 -32.44
CA GLN A 48 4.24 0.80 -33.36
C GLN A 48 5.56 1.34 -32.76
N ASP A 49 5.57 1.57 -31.46
CA ASP A 49 6.76 2.05 -30.75
C ASP A 49 7.64 0.88 -30.32
N GLU A 50 8.82 0.77 -30.91
CA GLU A 50 9.78 -0.29 -30.59
C GLU A 50 10.30 -0.23 -29.15
N GLY A 51 10.38 0.98 -28.59
CA GLY A 51 10.83 1.21 -27.22
C GLY A 51 9.84 0.73 -26.16
N LEU A 52 8.59 0.44 -26.56
CA LEU A 52 7.52 -0.06 -25.67
C LEU A 52 7.30 -1.58 -25.82
N ARG A 53 8.12 -2.27 -26.61
CA ARG A 53 8.00 -3.71 -26.81
C ARG A 53 8.63 -4.49 -25.67
N ASP A 54 7.81 -5.33 -25.02
CA ASP A 54 8.29 -6.23 -23.97
C ASP A 54 9.32 -7.21 -24.50
N THR A 55 10.25 -7.59 -23.64
CA THR A 55 11.22 -8.65 -23.90
C THR A 55 10.81 -9.93 -23.18
N TYR A 56 11.19 -11.11 -23.73
CA TYR A 56 10.81 -12.40 -23.17
C TYR A 56 12.00 -13.35 -23.12
N TRP A 57 12.05 -14.20 -22.08
CA TRP A 57 13.05 -15.25 -21.95
C TRP A 57 12.49 -16.48 -21.25
N ILE A 58 13.19 -17.60 -21.39
CA ILE A 58 12.83 -18.89 -20.79
C ILE A 58 13.93 -19.31 -19.84
N ASN A 59 13.57 -19.58 -18.58
CA ASN A 59 14.43 -20.16 -17.58
C ASN A 59 14.09 -21.65 -17.41
N ARG A 60 15.11 -22.51 -17.35
CA ARG A 60 14.97 -23.91 -16.96
C ARG A 60 15.16 -24.02 -15.45
N THR A 61 14.23 -24.70 -14.75
CA THR A 61 14.30 -24.97 -13.32
C THR A 61 13.78 -26.37 -13.05
N THR A 62 14.07 -26.94 -11.88
CA THR A 62 13.42 -28.19 -11.47
C THR A 62 11.98 -27.92 -11.02
N ILE A 63 11.11 -28.94 -11.11
CA ILE A 63 9.73 -28.83 -10.61
C ILE A 63 9.73 -28.57 -9.12
N GLU A 64 10.65 -29.16 -8.38
CA GLU A 64 10.77 -28.98 -6.94
C GLU A 64 11.11 -27.52 -6.58
N GLU A 65 12.12 -26.94 -7.25
CA GLU A 65 12.48 -25.52 -7.04
C GLU A 65 11.33 -24.59 -7.44
N HIS A 66 10.63 -24.90 -8.54
CA HIS A 66 9.46 -24.12 -8.96
C HIS A 66 8.35 -24.17 -7.90
N ASN A 67 7.99 -25.36 -7.43
CA ASN A 67 6.94 -25.54 -6.42
C ASN A 67 7.34 -24.87 -5.10
N ALA A 68 8.57 -25.01 -4.66
CA ALA A 68 9.07 -24.35 -3.46
C ALA A 68 8.98 -22.81 -3.57
N ALA A 69 9.29 -22.26 -4.74
CA ALA A 69 9.15 -20.81 -4.98
C ALA A 69 7.67 -20.36 -4.97
N VAL A 70 6.77 -21.16 -5.53
CA VAL A 70 5.32 -20.92 -5.48
C VAL A 70 4.81 -20.96 -4.05
N ASP A 71 5.17 -22.00 -3.29
CA ASP A 71 4.76 -22.16 -1.90
C ASP A 71 5.27 -21.00 -1.02
N ALA A 72 6.52 -20.61 -1.21
CA ALA A 72 7.11 -19.44 -0.52
C ALA A 72 6.34 -18.15 -0.86
N ARG A 73 5.94 -17.96 -2.12
CA ARG A 73 5.16 -16.80 -2.55
C ARG A 73 3.76 -16.80 -1.94
N VAL A 74 3.10 -17.96 -1.91
CA VAL A 74 1.78 -18.12 -1.27
C VAL A 74 1.87 -17.82 0.22
N ALA A 75 2.88 -18.35 0.91
CA ALA A 75 3.11 -18.08 2.32
C ALA A 75 3.35 -16.58 2.59
N LEU A 76 4.13 -15.91 1.75
CA LEU A 76 4.36 -14.47 1.85
C LEU A 76 3.06 -13.68 1.67
N ILE A 77 2.26 -13.99 0.65
CA ILE A 77 0.97 -13.33 0.40
C ILE A 77 0.05 -13.51 1.61
N LYS A 78 -0.02 -14.73 2.16
CA LYS A 78 -0.82 -15.01 3.36
C LYS A 78 -0.37 -14.18 4.55
N SER A 79 0.93 -14.15 4.82
CA SER A 79 1.52 -13.35 5.90
C SER A 79 1.22 -11.85 5.75
N VAL A 80 1.26 -11.33 4.52
CA VAL A 80 0.92 -9.93 4.24
C VAL A 80 -0.56 -9.65 4.51
N HIS A 81 -1.46 -10.55 4.14
CA HIS A 81 -2.89 -10.39 4.44
C HIS A 81 -3.17 -10.42 5.95
N GLU A 82 -2.59 -11.38 6.67
CA GLU A 82 -2.71 -11.45 8.14
C GLU A 82 -2.22 -10.16 8.81
N GLN A 83 -1.12 -9.59 8.31
CA GLN A 83 -0.61 -8.33 8.83
C GLN A 83 -1.54 -7.15 8.53
N ILE A 84 -2.14 -7.11 7.34
CA ILE A 84 -3.15 -6.08 6.97
C ILE A 84 -4.36 -6.18 7.90
N GLU A 85 -4.89 -7.39 8.12
CA GLU A 85 -6.05 -7.61 9.01
C GLU A 85 -5.74 -7.17 10.43
N HIS A 86 -4.56 -7.54 10.94
CA HIS A 86 -4.10 -7.11 12.26
C HIS A 86 -4.03 -5.59 12.38
N ASP A 87 -3.37 -4.93 11.44
CA ASP A 87 -3.17 -3.48 11.48
C ASP A 87 -4.49 -2.71 11.30
N VAL A 88 -5.42 -3.25 10.49
CA VAL A 88 -6.77 -2.69 10.36
C VAL A 88 -7.55 -2.84 11.68
N ALA A 89 -7.45 -3.98 12.35
CA ALA A 89 -8.10 -4.17 13.65
C ALA A 89 -7.54 -3.21 14.71
N CYS A 90 -6.24 -3.02 14.76
CA CYS A 90 -5.60 -2.01 15.63
C CYS A 90 -6.07 -0.60 15.29
N MET A 91 -6.20 -0.27 14.00
CA MET A 91 -6.69 1.03 13.56
C MET A 91 -8.12 1.32 14.04
N GLU A 92 -9.02 0.33 14.06
CA GLU A 92 -10.39 0.53 14.54
C GLU A 92 -10.43 0.98 16.02
N THR A 93 -9.58 0.38 16.85
CA THR A 93 -9.43 0.81 18.26
C THR A 93 -8.90 2.24 18.32
N VAL A 94 -7.87 2.56 17.56
CA VAL A 94 -7.29 3.92 17.51
C VAL A 94 -8.31 4.94 17.05
N LEU A 95 -9.14 4.62 16.07
CA LEU A 95 -10.16 5.56 15.57
C LEU A 95 -11.25 5.83 16.60
N ALA A 96 -11.68 4.82 17.37
CA ALA A 96 -12.64 5.00 18.44
C ALA A 96 -12.09 5.94 19.54
N ASP A 97 -10.84 5.71 19.95
CA ASP A 97 -10.17 6.55 20.94
C ASP A 97 -9.90 7.96 20.42
N PHE A 98 -9.53 8.09 19.14
CA PHE A 98 -9.31 9.38 18.50
C PHE A 98 -10.61 10.18 18.35
N GLU A 99 -11.74 9.53 18.11
CA GLU A 99 -13.04 10.19 18.08
C GLU A 99 -13.38 10.80 19.46
N ALA A 100 -13.16 10.04 20.53
CA ALA A 100 -13.33 10.54 21.90
C ALA A 100 -12.36 11.69 22.21
N PHE A 101 -11.10 11.57 21.79
CA PHE A 101 -10.09 12.61 21.93
C PHE A 101 -10.52 13.91 21.24
N MET A 102 -10.98 13.84 19.97
CA MET A 102 -11.44 15.01 19.23
C MET A 102 -12.63 15.71 19.91
N LYS A 103 -13.57 14.94 20.49
CA LYS A 103 -14.70 15.50 21.22
C LYS A 103 -14.27 16.25 22.48
N ASN A 104 -13.20 15.78 23.12
CA ASN A 104 -12.67 16.33 24.36
C ASN A 104 -11.52 17.33 24.16
N CYS A 105 -11.04 17.54 22.93
CA CYS A 105 -10.00 18.51 22.64
C CYS A 105 -10.37 19.90 23.12
N THR A 106 -9.39 20.59 23.72
CA THR A 106 -9.58 21.94 24.19
C THR A 106 -9.91 22.90 23.05
N LYS A 107 -10.62 23.98 23.39
CA LYS A 107 -11.06 24.97 22.40
C LYS A 107 -10.00 26.05 22.12
N GLU A 108 -8.85 25.93 22.71
CA GLU A 108 -7.75 26.88 22.56
C GLU A 108 -7.01 26.65 21.25
N LEU A 109 -6.40 27.71 20.73
CA LEU A 109 -5.51 27.60 19.56
C LEU A 109 -4.28 26.79 19.93
N GLY A 110 -3.92 25.83 19.08
CA GLY A 110 -2.77 24.98 19.33
C GLY A 110 -2.79 23.68 18.55
N LYS A 111 -1.73 22.91 18.74
CA LYS A 111 -1.56 21.57 18.19
C LYS A 111 -1.72 20.56 19.34
N TYR A 112 -2.60 19.59 19.14
CA TYR A 112 -2.91 18.52 20.10
C TYR A 112 -2.55 17.20 19.43
N GLU A 113 -1.54 16.51 19.97
CA GLU A 113 -1.12 15.22 19.47
C GLU A 113 -1.90 14.10 20.18
N PHE A 114 -2.37 13.14 19.40
CA PHE A 114 -3.01 11.95 19.91
C PHE A 114 -1.94 10.89 20.19
N PRO A 115 -1.87 10.28 21.37
CA PRO A 115 -0.92 9.24 21.70
C PRO A 115 -1.25 7.97 20.91
N LEU A 116 -0.46 7.65 19.90
CA LEU A 116 -0.59 6.39 19.16
C LEU A 116 -0.03 5.23 19.99
N PRO A 117 -0.72 4.07 20.02
CA PRO A 117 -0.18 2.86 20.65
C PRO A 117 1.13 2.41 19.99
N GLU A 118 2.03 1.79 20.76
CA GLU A 118 3.30 1.25 20.23
C GLU A 118 3.10 0.24 19.09
N SER A 119 2.00 -0.53 19.13
CA SER A 119 1.60 -1.44 18.05
C SER A 119 1.46 -0.73 16.70
N PHE A 120 1.15 0.56 16.71
CA PHE A 120 1.05 1.40 15.52
C PHE A 120 2.40 1.86 14.96
N SER A 121 3.48 1.75 15.72
CA SER A 121 4.83 2.19 15.29
C SER A 121 5.32 1.48 14.03
N ARG A 122 4.77 0.31 13.72
CA ARG A 122 5.08 -0.52 12.55
C ARG A 122 4.22 -0.21 11.32
N THR A 123 3.22 0.65 11.46
CA THR A 123 2.36 1.08 10.35
C THR A 123 2.96 2.28 9.62
N CYS A 124 2.35 2.62 8.48
CA CYS A 124 2.72 3.86 7.78
C CYS A 124 2.28 5.14 8.50
N ILE A 125 1.50 5.05 9.58
CA ILE A 125 0.99 6.21 10.32
C ILE A 125 1.93 6.51 11.49
N LYS A 126 2.58 7.65 11.44
CA LYS A 126 3.62 8.05 12.43
C LYS A 126 3.08 8.98 13.49
N SER A 127 2.15 9.85 13.15
CA SER A 127 1.45 10.69 14.13
C SER A 127 0.04 11.00 13.68
N LEU A 128 -0.81 11.26 14.64
CA LEU A 128 -2.19 11.67 14.47
C LEU A 128 -2.45 12.81 15.46
N GLY A 129 -3.20 13.81 15.06
CA GLY A 129 -3.47 14.93 15.93
C GLY A 129 -4.46 15.92 15.35
N VAL A 130 -4.73 16.95 16.12
CA VAL A 130 -5.66 18.01 15.79
C VAL A 130 -4.97 19.36 15.93
N VAL A 131 -5.17 20.23 14.97
CA VAL A 131 -4.65 21.61 15.02
C VAL A 131 -5.79 22.59 14.96
N TYR A 132 -5.88 23.44 15.98
CA TYR A 132 -6.73 24.62 15.99
C TYR A 132 -5.89 25.85 15.71
N ARG A 133 -6.19 26.59 14.67
CA ARG A 133 -5.47 27.79 14.29
C ARG A 133 -6.42 28.93 13.91
N LYS A 134 -5.86 30.12 13.86
CA LYS A 134 -6.59 31.29 13.36
C LYS A 134 -6.97 31.05 11.90
N GLY A 135 -8.24 31.20 11.60
CA GLY A 135 -8.75 30.95 10.25
C GLY A 135 -8.29 32.00 9.23
N TYR A 136 -8.26 31.60 7.99
CA TYR A 136 -7.99 32.48 6.86
C TYR A 136 -9.28 33.09 6.35
N GLY A 137 -9.31 34.43 6.20
CA GLY A 137 -10.44 35.18 5.67
C GLY A 137 -11.39 35.75 6.72
N ALA A 138 -12.18 36.76 6.30
CA ALA A 138 -12.99 37.60 7.19
C ALA A 138 -14.12 36.85 7.94
N ARG A 139 -14.52 35.69 7.44
CA ARG A 139 -15.66 34.92 7.99
C ARG A 139 -15.23 33.71 8.84
N VAL A 140 -13.98 33.28 8.76
CA VAL A 140 -13.49 32.09 9.47
C VAL A 140 -12.67 32.55 10.67
N LYS A 141 -13.23 32.42 11.88
CA LYS A 141 -12.52 32.81 13.12
C LYS A 141 -11.48 31.78 13.56
N VAL A 142 -11.78 30.50 13.41
CA VAL A 142 -10.89 29.39 13.80
C VAL A 142 -11.03 28.29 12.76
N SER A 143 -9.90 27.77 12.27
CA SER A 143 -9.87 26.54 11.46
C SER A 143 -9.49 25.35 12.33
N PHE A 144 -9.99 24.21 11.94
CA PHE A 144 -9.72 22.92 12.55
C PHE A 144 -9.21 21.96 11.48
N ASP A 145 -8.01 21.42 11.69
CA ASP A 145 -7.41 20.46 10.81
C ASP A 145 -7.09 19.18 11.57
N VAL A 146 -7.35 18.02 10.96
CA VAL A 146 -6.79 16.76 11.41
C VAL A 146 -5.48 16.55 10.70
N MET A 147 -4.40 16.48 11.46
CA MET A 147 -3.04 16.30 10.95
C MET A 147 -2.64 14.83 11.08
N ILE A 148 -2.25 14.24 9.97
CA ILE A 148 -1.79 12.86 9.89
C ILE A 148 -0.38 12.89 9.28
N GLN A 149 0.58 12.36 10.02
CA GLN A 149 1.92 12.18 9.50
C GLN A 149 2.09 10.75 9.01
N LEU A 150 2.41 10.60 7.72
CA LEU A 150 2.66 9.33 7.09
C LEU A 150 4.16 9.15 6.89
N GLY A 151 4.68 7.96 7.22
CA GLY A 151 6.03 7.58 6.81
C GLY A 151 6.00 7.14 5.35
N ASP A 152 6.85 7.71 4.51
CA ASP A 152 7.10 7.15 3.19
C ASP A 152 8.10 6.01 3.32
N MET A 153 7.71 4.82 2.84
CA MET A 153 8.47 3.59 3.01
C MET A 153 9.37 3.27 1.82
N LYS A 154 9.46 4.15 0.84
CA LYS A 154 10.26 3.86 -0.37
C LYS A 154 11.76 3.97 -0.15
N HIS A 155 12.21 4.64 0.90
CA HIS A 155 13.62 4.83 1.18
C HIS A 155 13.93 4.52 2.63
N GLU A 156 15.03 3.82 2.88
CA GLU A 156 15.63 3.65 4.20
C GLU A 156 15.95 4.99 4.89
N ASP A 157 15.98 6.07 4.11
CA ASP A 157 15.99 7.45 4.59
C ASP A 157 14.57 7.92 4.97
N LEU A 158 14.21 7.58 6.19
CA LEU A 158 12.95 7.99 6.88
C LEU A 158 12.76 9.53 7.01
N ARG A 159 13.37 10.33 6.21
CA ARG A 159 13.31 11.80 6.28
C ARG A 159 12.05 12.37 5.65
N ASP A 160 11.39 11.62 4.80
CA ASP A 160 10.19 12.08 4.10
C ASP A 160 8.90 11.62 4.79
N THR A 161 8.67 12.20 5.97
CA THR A 161 7.33 12.13 6.57
C THR A 161 6.46 13.20 5.90
N THR A 162 5.45 12.75 5.18
CA THR A 162 4.48 13.66 4.59
C THR A 162 3.38 13.95 5.61
N THR A 163 3.21 15.22 5.96
CA THR A 163 2.05 15.66 6.74
C THR A 163 0.88 15.91 5.81
N VAL A 164 -0.22 15.20 6.04
CA VAL A 164 -1.44 15.35 5.28
C VAL A 164 -2.51 15.97 6.15
N THR A 165 -3.10 17.07 5.68
CA THR A 165 -4.32 17.61 6.26
C THR A 165 -5.49 16.82 5.71
N TYR A 166 -6.18 16.06 6.56
CA TYR A 166 -7.28 15.20 6.13
C TYR A 166 -8.63 15.92 6.14
N ALA A 167 -8.88 16.75 7.14
CA ALA A 167 -10.09 17.55 7.24
C ALA A 167 -9.73 19.01 7.51
N TYR A 168 -10.39 19.90 6.77
CA TYR A 168 -10.26 21.34 6.91
C TYR A 168 -11.66 21.95 6.96
N GLY A 169 -11.90 22.85 7.89
CA GLY A 169 -13.18 23.55 7.98
C GLY A 169 -13.29 24.41 9.22
N ARG A 170 -14.46 25.05 9.35
CA ARG A 170 -14.81 25.70 10.60
C ARG A 170 -14.97 24.65 11.69
N ARG A 171 -14.56 24.99 12.89
CA ARG A 171 -14.69 24.11 14.05
C ARG A 171 -16.09 23.52 14.20
N ASP A 172 -17.11 24.35 14.07
CA ASP A 172 -18.50 23.93 14.25
C ASP A 172 -18.97 22.99 13.14
N GLU A 173 -18.48 23.20 11.90
CA GLU A 173 -18.76 22.32 10.75
C GLU A 173 -18.09 20.96 10.91
N VAL A 174 -16.85 20.94 11.38
CA VAL A 174 -16.12 19.68 11.64
C VAL A 174 -16.70 18.95 12.84
N ALA A 175 -17.02 19.66 13.91
CA ALA A 175 -17.71 19.10 15.07
C ALA A 175 -19.07 18.49 14.69
N SER A 176 -19.84 19.17 13.81
CA SER A 176 -21.10 18.65 13.28
C SER A 176 -20.88 17.36 12.46
N LYS A 177 -19.87 17.33 11.60
CA LYS A 177 -19.52 16.12 10.81
C LYS A 177 -19.08 14.95 11.71
N ILE A 178 -18.31 15.23 12.77
CA ILE A 178 -17.93 14.22 13.75
C ILE A 178 -19.18 13.68 14.46
N THR A 179 -20.10 14.57 14.82
CA THR A 179 -21.36 14.21 15.51
C THR A 179 -22.33 13.46 14.57
N SER A 180 -22.36 13.78 13.27
CA SER A 180 -23.18 13.09 12.27
C SER A 180 -22.67 11.68 11.92
N GLY A 181 -21.49 11.31 12.37
CA GLY A 181 -20.90 9.99 12.11
C GLY A 181 -20.23 9.82 10.74
N ASP A 182 -20.22 10.85 9.89
CA ASP A 182 -19.68 10.73 8.51
C ASP A 182 -18.14 10.84 8.45
N PHE A 183 -17.55 11.50 9.45
CA PHE A 183 -16.13 11.79 9.47
C PHE A 183 -15.27 10.55 9.73
N ILE A 184 -15.61 9.76 10.74
CA ILE A 184 -14.86 8.56 11.13
C ILE A 184 -14.87 7.49 10.03
N PRO A 185 -16.00 7.19 9.36
CA PRO A 185 -15.99 6.29 8.19
C PRO A 185 -15.04 6.73 7.07
N SER A 186 -15.00 8.02 6.79
CA SER A 186 -14.07 8.56 5.76
C SER A 186 -12.62 8.43 6.18
N LEU A 187 -12.29 8.69 7.45
CA LEU A 187 -10.95 8.54 8.00
C LEU A 187 -10.53 7.07 8.04
N ARG A 188 -11.46 6.16 8.38
CA ARG A 188 -11.28 4.71 8.32
C ARG A 188 -10.88 4.25 6.93
N ASN A 189 -11.62 4.65 5.91
CA ASN A 189 -11.33 4.30 4.52
C ASN A 189 -9.94 4.80 4.11
N PHE A 190 -9.60 6.03 4.46
CA PHE A 190 -8.27 6.59 4.19
C PHE A 190 -7.15 5.75 4.82
N PHE A 191 -7.26 5.39 6.09
CA PHE A 191 -6.25 4.59 6.78
C PHE A 191 -6.18 3.17 6.22
N THR A 192 -7.32 2.52 5.98
CA THR A 192 -7.38 1.18 5.39
C THR A 192 -6.63 1.13 4.06
N GLU A 193 -6.86 2.08 3.18
CA GLU A 193 -6.15 2.14 1.90
C GLU A 193 -4.64 2.41 2.07
N ARG A 194 -4.25 3.21 3.04
CA ARG A 194 -2.83 3.44 3.33
C ARG A 194 -2.14 2.21 3.90
N ILE A 195 -2.78 1.49 4.83
CA ILE A 195 -2.27 0.24 5.39
C ILE A 195 -2.11 -0.82 4.28
N LYS A 196 -3.12 -1.00 3.43
CA LYS A 196 -3.03 -1.92 2.29
C LYS A 196 -1.87 -1.59 1.37
N ARG A 197 -1.77 -0.33 0.92
CA ARG A 197 -0.66 0.11 0.05
C ARG A 197 0.70 -0.10 0.69
N PHE A 198 0.82 0.12 1.99
CA PHE A 198 2.04 -0.08 2.74
C PHE A 198 2.50 -1.54 2.71
N HIS A 199 1.60 -2.49 2.98
CA HIS A 199 1.94 -3.90 3.01
C HIS A 199 2.08 -4.52 1.62
N PHE A 200 1.25 -4.13 0.65
CA PHE A 200 1.37 -4.64 -0.72
C PHE A 200 2.66 -4.25 -1.44
N LYS A 201 3.33 -3.19 -1.02
CA LYS A 201 4.67 -2.87 -1.53
C LYS A 201 5.75 -3.91 -1.14
N LYS A 202 5.46 -4.82 -0.22
CA LYS A 202 6.36 -5.92 0.19
C LYS A 202 6.21 -7.16 -0.70
N LEU A 203 5.17 -7.23 -1.52
CA LEU A 203 4.90 -8.31 -2.47
C LEU A 203 5.56 -8.07 -3.82
#